data_b290fc3562face11f7548432354387f4
#
_entry.id   b290fc3562face11f7548432354387f4
#
_cell.length_a   1.000
_cell.length_b   1.000
_cell.length_c   1.000
_cell.angle_alpha   90.00
_cell.angle_beta   90.00
_cell.angle_gamma   90.00
#
_symmetry.space_group_name_H-M   'P 1'
#
loop_
_entity.id
_entity.type
_entity.pdbx_description
1 polymer ?
#
loop_
_entity_poly.entity_id
_entity_poly.type
_entity_poly.pdbx_seq_one_letter_code
_entity_poly.pdbx_strand_id
1 'polypeptide(L)'
;GTVHLVYPSANHTRFEHSLGVYHLADRALDHLDIDGVSAERLRAAALLHDVGHGPYSHNIESVTHRHTGKYHDEVHGLLGSGDVGEVLDDHGLDPSRIADLVAGDGQYGQLVSGELDVDRMDYLVRDAHHTGVPYGTIDHERLVRQLTFVDGELVLAEGNVQTAESL
;
A
#
# COMPACT_ATOMS: atom_id res chain seq x y z
N GLY A 1 2.13 15.88 2.10
CA GLY A 1 1.12 16.64 1.35
C GLY A 1 0.91 18.05 1.90
N THR A 2 -0.05 18.80 1.35
CA THR A 2 -0.37 20.19 1.79
C THR A 2 -1.43 20.24 2.90
N VAL A 3 -1.92 19.09 3.36
CA VAL A 3 -2.98 18.96 4.37
C VAL A 3 -2.60 19.65 5.69
N HIS A 4 -1.32 19.65 6.05
CA HIS A 4 -0.80 20.34 7.23
C HIS A 4 -1.04 21.88 7.23
N LEU A 5 -1.29 22.47 6.05
CA LEU A 5 -1.63 23.90 5.96
C LEU A 5 -3.03 24.21 6.48
N VAL A 6 -3.93 23.22 6.48
CA VAL A 6 -5.31 23.32 7.01
C VAL A 6 -5.41 22.65 8.38
N TYR A 7 -4.72 21.53 8.55
CA TYR A 7 -4.68 20.75 9.79
C TYR A 7 -3.23 20.65 10.27
N PRO A 8 -2.75 21.55 11.16
CA PRO A 8 -1.34 21.59 11.57
C PRO A 8 -0.80 20.30 12.20
N SER A 9 -1.71 19.47 12.72
CA SER A 9 -1.37 18.14 13.28
C SER A 9 -1.13 17.06 12.22
N ALA A 10 -1.50 17.28 10.95
CA ALA A 10 -1.34 16.32 9.85
C ALA A 10 0.09 16.35 9.28
N ASN A 11 1.07 16.02 10.13
CA ASN A 11 2.51 16.07 9.81
C ASN A 11 3.13 14.68 9.56
N HIS A 12 2.31 13.66 9.31
CA HIS A 12 2.84 12.33 9.01
C HIS A 12 3.66 12.32 7.70
N THR A 13 4.71 11.53 7.70
CA THR A 13 5.63 11.39 6.58
C THR A 13 5.25 10.20 5.70
N ARG A 14 5.71 10.18 4.44
CA ARG A 14 5.59 8.98 3.59
C ARG A 14 6.26 7.76 4.21
N PHE A 15 7.38 7.95 4.89
CA PHE A 15 8.07 6.86 5.59
C PHE A 15 7.20 6.23 6.68
N GLU A 16 6.53 7.05 7.51
CA GLU A 16 5.58 6.55 8.53
C GLU A 16 4.39 5.83 7.90
N HIS A 17 3.90 6.36 6.76
CA HIS A 17 2.86 5.70 5.98
C HIS A 17 3.34 4.33 5.45
N SER A 18 4.48 4.26 4.78
CA SER A 18 5.04 2.99 4.28
C SER A 18 5.22 1.95 5.39
N LEU A 19 5.65 2.37 6.59
CA LEU A 19 5.72 1.47 7.75
C LEU A 19 4.33 1.01 8.23
N GLY A 20 3.34 1.88 8.18
CA GLY A 20 1.96 1.54 8.50
C GLY A 20 1.38 0.53 7.52
N VAL A 21 1.57 0.75 6.23
CA VAL A 21 1.15 -0.17 5.16
C VAL A 21 1.84 -1.53 5.30
N TYR A 22 3.16 -1.54 5.56
CA TYR A 22 3.89 -2.76 5.87
C TYR A 22 3.29 -3.51 7.07
N HIS A 23 2.98 -2.80 8.16
CA HIS A 23 2.39 -3.40 9.36
C HIS A 23 1.02 -4.03 9.08
N LEU A 24 0.14 -3.32 8.34
CA LEU A 24 -1.17 -3.85 7.96
C LEU A 24 -1.05 -5.05 7.03
N ALA A 25 -0.11 -5.02 6.08
CA ALA A 25 0.18 -6.16 5.21
C ALA A 25 0.62 -7.37 6.03
N ASP A 26 1.54 -7.21 6.99
CA ASP A 26 2.00 -8.28 7.86
C ASP A 26 0.84 -8.91 8.65
N ARG A 27 -0.04 -8.10 9.23
CA ARG A 27 -1.26 -8.57 9.92
C ARG A 27 -2.23 -9.30 8.99
N ALA A 28 -2.39 -8.82 7.76
CA ALA A 28 -3.24 -9.47 6.77
C ALA A 28 -2.66 -10.82 6.32
N LEU A 29 -1.34 -10.90 6.12
CA LEU A 29 -0.65 -12.13 5.77
C LEU A 29 -0.82 -13.20 6.85
N ASP A 30 -0.66 -12.82 8.12
CA ASP A 30 -0.89 -13.72 9.26
C ASP A 30 -2.35 -14.23 9.29
N HIS A 31 -3.32 -13.34 9.03
CA HIS A 31 -4.74 -13.70 9.02
C HIS A 31 -5.11 -14.62 7.85
N LEU A 32 -4.50 -14.39 6.68
CA LEU A 32 -4.78 -15.14 5.45
C LEU A 32 -3.95 -16.43 5.33
N ASP A 33 -3.13 -16.77 6.34
CA ASP A 33 -2.22 -17.92 6.34
C ASP A 33 -1.28 -17.92 5.11
N ILE A 34 -0.83 -16.73 4.68
CA ILE A 34 0.14 -16.55 3.61
C ILE A 34 1.53 -16.47 4.23
N ASP A 35 2.42 -17.39 3.85
CA ASP A 35 3.77 -17.51 4.40
C ASP A 35 4.86 -17.64 3.33
N GLY A 36 6.08 -17.88 3.78
CA GLY A 36 7.25 -18.13 2.92
C GLY A 36 7.57 -16.98 1.98
N VAL A 37 8.07 -17.31 0.81
CA VAL A 37 8.53 -16.32 -0.19
C VAL A 37 7.42 -15.38 -0.66
N SER A 38 6.17 -15.83 -0.69
CA SER A 38 5.02 -14.99 -1.07
C SER A 38 4.78 -13.89 -0.04
N ALA A 39 4.84 -14.22 1.25
CA ALA A 39 4.71 -13.25 2.32
C ALA A 39 5.86 -12.22 2.31
N GLU A 40 7.10 -12.67 2.11
CA GLU A 40 8.26 -11.77 2.04
C GLU A 40 8.14 -10.78 0.88
N ARG A 41 7.71 -11.25 -0.30
CA ARG A 41 7.46 -10.39 -1.46
C ARG A 41 6.36 -9.35 -1.19
N LEU A 42 5.25 -9.76 -0.57
CA LEU A 42 4.14 -8.86 -0.25
C LEU A 42 4.53 -7.82 0.81
N ARG A 43 5.31 -8.21 1.82
CA ARG A 43 5.89 -7.27 2.80
C ARG A 43 6.80 -6.24 2.13
N ALA A 44 7.67 -6.68 1.22
CA ALA A 44 8.55 -5.80 0.47
C ALA A 44 7.74 -4.87 -0.45
N ALA A 45 6.74 -5.37 -1.17
CA ALA A 45 5.86 -4.57 -2.01
C ALA A 45 5.10 -3.52 -1.19
N ALA A 46 4.52 -3.90 -0.04
CA ALA A 46 3.83 -2.99 0.87
C ALA A 46 4.75 -1.87 1.40
N LEU A 47 6.00 -2.20 1.74
CA LEU A 47 6.98 -1.20 2.18
C LEU A 47 7.38 -0.24 1.05
N LEU A 48 7.48 -0.73 -0.17
CA LEU A 48 8.01 -0.02 -1.34
C LEU A 48 6.92 0.55 -2.27
N HIS A 49 5.62 0.40 -1.93
CA HIS A 49 4.52 0.79 -2.81
C HIS A 49 4.58 2.25 -3.25
N ASP A 50 5.02 3.14 -2.37
CA ASP A 50 5.09 4.59 -2.58
C ASP A 50 6.43 5.07 -3.22
N VAL A 51 7.39 4.18 -3.49
CA VAL A 51 8.74 4.57 -3.97
C VAL A 51 8.71 5.25 -5.35
N GLY A 52 7.71 4.96 -6.17
CA GLY A 52 7.50 5.57 -7.48
C GLY A 52 6.92 7.00 -7.44
N HIS A 53 6.38 7.42 -6.31
CA HIS A 53 5.73 8.72 -6.19
C HIS A 53 6.72 9.89 -6.11
N GLY A 54 6.66 10.78 -7.09
CA GLY A 54 7.40 12.05 -7.11
C GLY A 54 6.87 13.07 -6.09
N PRO A 55 7.55 14.23 -5.98
CA PRO A 55 7.05 15.36 -5.20
C PRO A 55 5.68 15.80 -5.71
N TYR A 56 4.75 16.10 -4.79
CA TYR A 56 3.36 16.48 -5.09
C TYR A 56 2.50 15.38 -5.73
N SER A 57 2.99 14.13 -5.80
CA SER A 57 2.21 12.94 -6.21
C SER A 57 1.28 13.21 -7.41
N HIS A 58 0.00 12.87 -7.29
CA HIS A 58 -1.00 12.97 -8.36
C HIS A 58 -1.15 14.36 -8.98
N ASN A 59 -0.81 15.45 -8.29
CA ASN A 59 -0.94 16.81 -8.82
C ASN A 59 -0.01 17.09 -10.01
N ILE A 60 1.14 16.39 -10.07
CA ILE A 60 2.10 16.56 -11.17
C ILE A 60 2.29 15.30 -12.00
N GLU A 61 1.53 14.25 -11.74
CA GLU A 61 1.62 12.96 -12.42
C GLU A 61 1.54 13.13 -13.95
N SER A 62 0.58 13.93 -14.45
CA SER A 62 0.44 14.22 -15.87
C SER A 62 1.65 14.97 -16.46
N VAL A 63 2.37 15.73 -15.65
CA VAL A 63 3.60 16.44 -16.06
C VAL A 63 4.78 15.45 -16.03
N THR A 64 4.86 14.64 -14.99
CA THR A 64 5.91 13.63 -14.85
C THR A 64 5.80 12.60 -15.97
N HIS A 65 4.59 12.09 -16.26
CA HIS A 65 4.37 11.16 -17.37
C HIS A 65 4.79 11.76 -18.73
N ARG A 66 4.48 13.04 -18.99
CA ARG A 66 4.90 13.72 -20.23
C ARG A 66 6.42 13.81 -20.38
N HIS A 67 7.16 13.90 -19.28
CA HIS A 67 8.61 14.05 -19.31
C HIS A 67 9.37 12.73 -19.18
N THR A 68 8.84 11.77 -18.41
CA THR A 68 9.52 10.49 -18.11
C THR A 68 8.90 9.29 -18.82
N GLY A 69 7.66 9.39 -19.27
CA GLY A 69 6.88 8.27 -19.84
C GLY A 69 6.47 7.21 -18.81
N LYS A 70 6.62 7.49 -17.52
CA LYS A 70 6.33 6.55 -16.45
C LYS A 70 5.21 7.03 -15.54
N TYR A 71 4.38 6.11 -15.11
CA TYR A 71 3.41 6.32 -14.05
C TYR A 71 4.03 5.99 -12.67
N HIS A 72 3.38 6.41 -11.60
CA HIS A 72 3.87 6.18 -10.23
C HIS A 72 3.90 4.69 -9.84
N ASP A 73 3.02 3.87 -10.41
CA ASP A 73 2.95 2.42 -10.23
C ASP A 73 3.93 1.63 -11.13
N GLU A 74 4.49 2.26 -12.16
CA GLU A 74 5.52 1.67 -13.00
C GLU A 74 6.92 1.73 -12.34
N VAL A 75 7.09 0.99 -11.26
CA VAL A 75 8.30 1.04 -10.43
C VAL A 75 9.40 0.06 -10.84
N HIS A 76 9.17 -0.77 -11.87
CA HIS A 76 10.14 -1.79 -12.32
C HIS A 76 11.56 -1.27 -12.50
N GLY A 77 11.69 -0.08 -13.12
CA GLY A 77 13.00 0.52 -13.34
C GLY A 77 13.67 1.04 -12.07
N LEU A 78 12.88 1.43 -11.07
CA LEU A 78 13.38 1.91 -9.78
C LEU A 78 13.80 0.74 -8.87
N LEU A 79 13.01 -0.30 -8.81
CA LEU A 79 13.28 -1.47 -7.98
C LEU A 79 14.35 -2.40 -8.57
N GLY A 80 14.53 -2.39 -9.90
CA GLY A 80 15.53 -3.20 -10.59
C GLY A 80 16.92 -2.59 -10.67
N SER A 81 17.18 -1.44 -10.04
CA SER A 81 18.46 -0.74 -10.14
C SER A 81 18.85 0.00 -8.85
N GLY A 82 20.16 0.28 -8.70
CA GLY A 82 20.69 0.97 -7.53
C GLY A 82 20.58 0.18 -6.24
N ASP A 83 20.73 0.87 -5.13
CA ASP A 83 20.81 0.26 -3.79
C ASP A 83 19.59 -0.59 -3.42
N VAL A 84 18.40 -0.21 -3.88
CA VAL A 84 17.17 -0.98 -3.60
C VAL A 84 17.18 -2.32 -4.34
N GLY A 85 17.58 -2.33 -5.62
CA GLY A 85 17.72 -3.57 -6.40
C GLY A 85 18.74 -4.51 -5.78
N GLU A 86 19.90 -4.00 -5.37
CA GLU A 86 20.94 -4.78 -4.70
C GLU A 86 20.44 -5.40 -3.39
N VAL A 87 19.73 -4.63 -2.56
CA VAL A 87 19.15 -5.15 -1.29
C VAL A 87 18.09 -6.23 -1.56
N LEU A 88 17.23 -6.06 -2.55
CA LEU A 88 16.24 -7.09 -2.91
C LEU A 88 16.92 -8.37 -3.39
N ASP A 89 17.92 -8.26 -4.26
CA ASP A 89 18.68 -9.41 -4.78
C ASP A 89 19.43 -10.14 -3.65
N ASP A 90 20.05 -9.41 -2.71
CA ASP A 90 20.74 -9.99 -1.54
C ASP A 90 19.79 -10.80 -0.64
N HIS A 91 18.51 -10.44 -0.62
CA HIS A 91 17.47 -11.17 0.10
C HIS A 91 16.75 -12.22 -0.75
N GLY A 92 17.18 -12.46 -2.00
CA GLY A 92 16.57 -13.40 -2.91
C GLY A 92 15.18 -12.99 -3.39
N LEU A 93 14.87 -11.69 -3.35
CA LEU A 93 13.61 -11.11 -3.79
C LEU A 93 13.77 -10.54 -5.20
N ASP A 94 13.06 -11.10 -6.17
CA ASP A 94 13.05 -10.61 -7.55
C ASP A 94 12.38 -9.23 -7.64
N PRO A 95 13.12 -8.16 -8.00
CA PRO A 95 12.58 -6.80 -8.09
C PRO A 95 11.38 -6.67 -9.04
N SER A 96 11.37 -7.47 -10.12
CA SER A 96 10.26 -7.46 -11.09
C SER A 96 8.97 -7.98 -10.45
N ARG A 97 9.06 -9.03 -9.65
CA ARG A 97 7.91 -9.58 -8.91
C ARG A 97 7.38 -8.61 -7.86
N ILE A 98 8.28 -7.87 -7.20
CA ILE A 98 7.87 -6.83 -6.24
C ILE A 98 7.13 -5.71 -6.97
N ALA A 99 7.63 -5.27 -8.14
CA ALA A 99 6.99 -4.24 -8.93
C ALA A 99 5.60 -4.65 -9.44
N ASP A 100 5.41 -5.90 -9.88
CA ASP A 100 4.10 -6.45 -10.24
C ASP A 100 3.12 -6.35 -9.06
N LEU A 101 3.55 -6.73 -7.85
CA LEU A 101 2.71 -6.65 -6.65
C LEU A 101 2.37 -5.20 -6.25
N VAL A 102 3.29 -4.26 -6.43
CA VAL A 102 3.04 -2.82 -6.22
C VAL A 102 1.99 -2.30 -7.19
N ALA A 103 1.97 -2.79 -8.44
CA ALA A 103 0.94 -2.47 -9.42
C ALA A 103 -0.42 -3.16 -9.15
N GLY A 104 -0.50 -4.03 -8.16
CA GLY A 104 -1.71 -4.83 -7.86
C GLY A 104 -1.81 -6.13 -8.65
N ASP A 105 -0.78 -6.42 -9.44
CA ASP A 105 -0.72 -7.60 -10.29
C ASP A 105 -0.17 -8.83 -9.53
N GLY A 106 -0.35 -10.00 -10.15
CA GLY A 106 0.13 -11.25 -9.58
C GLY A 106 -0.72 -11.79 -8.45
N GLN A 107 -0.30 -12.93 -7.90
CA GLN A 107 -1.01 -13.57 -6.80
C GLN A 107 -0.94 -12.69 -5.55
N TYR A 108 -2.10 -12.32 -5.01
CA TYR A 108 -2.28 -11.46 -3.84
C TYR A 108 -1.92 -9.97 -4.05
N GLY A 109 -1.61 -9.50 -5.26
CA GLY A 109 -1.26 -8.09 -5.54
C GLY A 109 -2.34 -7.11 -5.10
N GLN A 110 -3.62 -7.50 -5.15
CA GLN A 110 -4.76 -6.69 -4.68
C GLN A 110 -4.68 -6.32 -3.19
N LEU A 111 -3.89 -7.05 -2.38
CA LEU A 111 -3.65 -6.68 -0.98
C LEU A 111 -2.83 -5.40 -0.87
N VAL A 112 -1.91 -5.16 -1.82
CA VAL A 112 -1.02 -3.98 -1.85
C VAL A 112 -1.67 -2.83 -2.61
N SER A 113 -2.28 -3.10 -3.78
CA SER A 113 -2.94 -2.12 -4.63
C SER A 113 -4.24 -2.70 -5.20
N GLY A 114 -5.39 -2.22 -4.71
CA GLY A 114 -6.71 -2.71 -5.08
C GLY A 114 -7.83 -1.84 -4.51
N GLU A 115 -9.03 -2.37 -4.44
CA GLU A 115 -10.19 -1.67 -3.86
C GLU A 115 -10.18 -1.73 -2.32
N LEU A 116 -9.65 -2.82 -1.75
CA LEU A 116 -9.59 -3.10 -0.31
C LEU A 116 -8.13 -3.26 0.15
N ASP A 117 -7.22 -2.44 -0.39
CA ASP A 117 -5.80 -2.56 -0.12
C ASP A 117 -5.37 -1.97 1.24
N VAL A 118 -4.22 -2.41 1.70
CA VAL A 118 -3.63 -1.96 2.97
C VAL A 118 -3.12 -0.52 2.92
N ASP A 119 -2.79 0.00 1.74
CA ASP A 119 -2.43 1.41 1.53
C ASP A 119 -3.60 2.32 1.92
N ARG A 120 -4.78 2.05 1.34
CA ARG A 120 -5.99 2.82 1.62
C ARG A 120 -6.40 2.73 3.09
N MET A 121 -6.30 1.53 3.69
CA MET A 121 -6.57 1.35 5.11
C MET A 121 -5.65 2.20 5.99
N ASP A 122 -4.34 2.27 5.71
CA ASP A 122 -3.40 3.06 6.51
C ASP A 122 -3.66 4.56 6.38
N TYR A 123 -3.80 5.11 5.17
CA TYR A 123 -3.95 6.56 5.04
C TYR A 123 -5.26 7.07 5.64
N LEU A 124 -6.36 6.31 5.55
CA LEU A 124 -7.64 6.70 6.14
C LEU A 124 -7.57 6.76 7.67
N VAL A 125 -6.97 5.76 8.30
CA VAL A 125 -6.77 5.74 9.76
C VAL A 125 -5.85 6.87 10.20
N ARG A 126 -4.76 7.08 9.47
CA ARG A 126 -3.77 8.11 9.79
C ARG A 126 -4.33 9.51 9.63
N ASP A 127 -5.02 9.78 8.54
CA ASP A 127 -5.67 11.07 8.30
C ASP A 127 -6.73 11.36 9.35
N ALA A 128 -7.56 10.39 9.71
CA ALA A 128 -8.54 10.53 10.78
C ALA A 128 -7.90 10.87 12.13
N HIS A 129 -6.84 10.17 12.49
CA HIS A 129 -6.11 10.40 13.73
C HIS A 129 -5.52 11.82 13.79
N HIS A 130 -4.91 12.28 12.69
CA HIS A 130 -4.23 13.59 12.63
C HIS A 130 -5.18 14.78 12.43
N THR A 131 -6.32 14.58 11.79
CA THR A 131 -7.30 15.65 11.56
C THR A 131 -8.36 15.75 12.64
N GLY A 132 -8.50 14.72 13.49
CA GLY A 132 -9.50 14.68 14.56
C GLY A 132 -10.94 14.58 14.03
N VAL A 133 -11.14 14.15 12.79
CA VAL A 133 -12.47 14.02 12.18
C VAL A 133 -13.11 12.71 12.63
N PRO A 134 -14.33 12.71 13.17
CA PRO A 134 -14.96 11.50 13.73
C PRO A 134 -15.33 10.43 12.67
N TYR A 135 -15.24 10.76 11.37
CA TYR A 135 -15.54 9.84 10.26
C TYR A 135 -14.48 8.78 10.00
N GLY A 136 -13.35 8.79 10.70
CA GLY A 136 -12.20 7.94 10.41
C GLY A 136 -11.83 6.96 11.52
N THR A 137 -12.71 6.64 12.45
CA THR A 137 -12.48 5.50 13.35
C THR A 137 -12.82 4.19 12.62
N ILE A 138 -12.16 3.97 11.49
CA ILE A 138 -12.19 2.67 10.83
C ILE A 138 -11.36 1.73 11.71
N ASP A 139 -12.00 0.68 12.21
CA ASP A 139 -11.29 -0.40 12.89
C ASP A 139 -10.60 -1.26 11.81
N HIS A 140 -9.43 -0.79 11.36
CA HIS A 140 -8.63 -1.47 10.34
C HIS A 140 -8.24 -2.89 10.76
N GLU A 141 -8.03 -3.13 12.05
CA GLU A 141 -7.78 -4.48 12.57
C GLU A 141 -8.99 -5.40 12.37
N ARG A 142 -10.18 -4.86 12.50
CA ARG A 142 -11.41 -5.59 12.23
C ARG A 142 -11.57 -5.84 10.73
N LEU A 143 -11.24 -4.87 9.88
CA LEU A 143 -11.27 -5.04 8.42
C LEU A 143 -10.27 -6.10 7.97
N VAL A 144 -9.02 -6.03 8.43
CA VAL A 144 -7.99 -7.03 8.14
C VAL A 144 -8.46 -8.44 8.49
N ARG A 145 -9.10 -8.63 9.64
CA ARG A 145 -9.66 -9.93 10.06
C ARG A 145 -10.85 -10.42 9.23
N GLN A 146 -11.39 -9.58 8.37
CA GLN A 146 -12.50 -9.94 7.47
C GLN A 146 -12.04 -10.18 6.02
N LEU A 147 -10.77 -9.89 5.71
CA LEU A 147 -10.22 -10.13 4.39
C LEU A 147 -10.18 -11.63 4.09
N THR A 148 -10.57 -12.00 2.89
CA THR A 148 -10.40 -13.35 2.37
C THR A 148 -10.23 -13.30 0.85
N PHE A 149 -9.63 -14.34 0.26
CA PHE A 149 -9.57 -14.50 -1.18
C PHE A 149 -10.62 -15.51 -1.64
N VAL A 150 -11.43 -15.13 -2.61
CA VAL A 150 -12.39 -16.00 -3.29
C VAL A 150 -12.10 -15.97 -4.78
N ASP A 151 -11.79 -17.10 -5.37
CA ASP A 151 -11.42 -17.23 -6.79
C ASP A 151 -10.29 -16.29 -7.25
N GLY A 152 -9.38 -15.95 -6.33
CA GLY A 152 -8.25 -15.04 -6.57
C GLY A 152 -8.56 -13.55 -6.36
N GLU A 153 -9.80 -13.20 -6.04
CA GLU A 153 -10.23 -11.84 -5.73
C GLU A 153 -10.23 -11.60 -4.22
N LEU A 154 -9.67 -10.45 -3.78
CA LEU A 154 -9.69 -10.02 -2.40
C LEU A 154 -11.08 -9.46 -2.05
N VAL A 155 -11.74 -10.06 -1.08
CA VAL A 155 -13.09 -9.69 -0.66
C VAL A 155 -13.20 -9.61 0.87
N LEU A 156 -14.28 -8.98 1.37
CA LEU A 156 -14.64 -9.03 2.79
C LEU A 156 -15.66 -10.14 3.04
N ALA A 157 -15.45 -10.93 4.08
CA ALA A 157 -16.43 -11.89 4.56
C ALA A 157 -17.74 -11.18 4.97
N GLU A 158 -18.89 -11.84 4.73
CA GLU A 158 -20.22 -11.27 5.02
C GLU A 158 -20.34 -10.72 6.45
N GLY A 159 -20.90 -9.51 6.59
CA GLY A 159 -21.20 -8.86 7.87
C GLY A 159 -20.62 -7.44 8.04
N ASN A 160 -19.79 -6.94 7.14
CA ASN A 160 -19.15 -5.62 7.27
C ASN A 160 -19.19 -4.73 6.02
N VAL A 161 -20.18 -4.91 5.16
CA VAL A 161 -20.35 -4.09 3.94
C VAL A 161 -20.37 -2.60 4.25
N GLN A 162 -21.05 -2.17 5.34
CA GLN A 162 -21.11 -0.76 5.72
C GLN A 162 -19.74 -0.15 6.08
N THR A 163 -18.80 -0.95 6.59
CA THR A 163 -17.45 -0.45 6.92
C THR A 163 -16.58 -0.37 5.67
N ALA A 164 -16.79 -1.25 4.69
CA ALA A 164 -16.09 -1.22 3.41
C ALA A 164 -16.57 -0.07 2.50
N GLU A 165 -17.86 0.29 2.55
CA GLU A 165 -18.39 1.45 1.80
C GLU A 165 -17.81 2.79 2.27
N SER A 166 -17.12 2.81 3.40
CA SER A 166 -16.42 3.99 3.94
C SER A 166 -14.96 4.08 3.49
N LEU A 167 -14.44 3.04 2.81
CA LEU A 167 -13.13 3.01 2.15
C LEU A 167 -13.25 3.56 0.74
#